data_ecbb2aea29ef34169612f7fc2fd0126f
#
_entry.id   ecbb2aea29ef34169612f7fc2fd0126f
#
_cell.length_a   1.000
_cell.length_b   1.000
_cell.length_c   1.000
_cell.angle_alpha   90.00
_cell.angle_beta   90.00
_cell.angle_gamma   90.00
#
_symmetry.space_group_name_H-M   'P 1'
#
loop_
_entity.id
_entity.type
_entity.pdbx_description
1 polymer ?
#
loop_
_entity_poly.entity_id
_entity_poly.type
_entity_poly.pdbx_seq_one_letter_code
_entity_poly.pdbx_strand_id
1 'polypeptide(L)'
;MKHLNFVGTLEKLTRIVEYLKSKLEMKDFGKQNFCLDLQIEYFSNKILVYYSTYTKKVLKPFHGGKLYPLSSSMIVYSLEVKKDLFCLKKDNEKLLGLEVPYYSVISALMYLANYIRLDIAFFVDLLVRYSSAPTQRHWNKVNHVLQ
;
A
#
# COMPACT_ATOMS: atom_id res chain seq x y z
N MET A 1 -11.37 3.78 20.50
CA MET A 1 -12.51 2.91 20.14
C MET A 1 -11.97 1.77 19.29
N LYS A 2 -12.22 0.52 19.64
CA LYS A 2 -11.73 -0.63 18.84
C LYS A 2 -12.87 -1.09 17.93
N HIS A 3 -12.60 -1.25 16.65
CA HIS A 3 -13.54 -1.77 15.66
C HIS A 3 -13.17 -3.21 15.31
N LEU A 4 -14.16 -4.08 15.22
CA LEU A 4 -14.03 -5.46 14.77
C LEU A 4 -14.80 -5.63 13.47
N ASN A 5 -14.18 -6.20 12.46
CA ASN A 5 -14.81 -6.50 11.17
C ASN A 5 -14.75 -8.01 10.95
N PHE A 6 -15.89 -8.58 10.58
CA PHE A 6 -16.03 -9.99 10.31
C PHE A 6 -16.50 -10.22 8.89
N VAL A 7 -15.91 -11.19 8.22
CA VAL A 7 -16.31 -11.64 6.89
C VAL A 7 -16.61 -13.14 6.96
N GLY A 8 -17.76 -13.55 6.43
CA GLY A 8 -18.16 -14.95 6.47
C GLY A 8 -19.58 -15.16 5.96
N THR A 9 -20.09 -16.39 6.11
CA THR A 9 -21.49 -16.71 5.79
C THR A 9 -22.44 -16.05 6.81
N LEU A 10 -23.64 -15.67 6.36
CA LEU A 10 -24.61 -14.98 7.19
C LEU A 10 -24.87 -15.71 8.52
N GLU A 11 -25.04 -17.02 8.48
CA GLU A 11 -25.28 -17.85 9.66
C GLU A 11 -24.14 -17.76 10.69
N LYS A 12 -22.89 -17.89 10.24
CA LYS A 12 -21.71 -17.77 11.12
C LYS A 12 -21.57 -16.37 11.70
N LEU A 13 -21.81 -15.35 10.90
CA LEU A 13 -21.76 -13.96 11.33
C LEU A 13 -22.80 -13.69 12.42
N THR A 14 -24.05 -14.10 12.24
CA THR A 14 -25.11 -13.94 13.23
C THR A 14 -24.73 -14.57 14.58
N ARG A 15 -24.25 -15.81 14.56
CA ARG A 15 -23.80 -16.51 15.78
C ARG A 15 -22.66 -15.78 16.50
N ILE A 16 -21.67 -15.28 15.76
CA ILE A 16 -20.53 -14.53 16.31
C ILE A 16 -21.03 -13.23 16.94
N VAL A 17 -21.88 -12.49 16.24
CA VAL A 17 -22.42 -11.21 16.73
C VAL A 17 -23.26 -11.42 18.00
N GLU A 18 -24.13 -12.43 18.05
CA GLU A 18 -24.93 -12.76 19.23
C GLU A 18 -24.02 -13.13 20.42
N TYR A 19 -23.02 -14.00 20.19
CA TYR A 19 -22.08 -14.38 21.22
C TYR A 19 -21.31 -13.16 21.76
N LEU A 20 -20.81 -12.29 20.89
CA LEU A 20 -20.09 -11.10 21.31
C LEU A 20 -20.96 -10.09 22.03
N LYS A 21 -22.21 -9.87 21.60
CA LYS A 21 -23.18 -9.02 22.29
C LYS A 21 -23.50 -9.53 23.71
N SER A 22 -23.46 -10.86 23.92
CA SER A 22 -23.68 -11.44 25.24
C SER A 22 -22.51 -11.26 26.20
N LYS A 23 -21.31 -10.99 25.72
CA LYS A 23 -20.07 -10.88 26.49
C LYS A 23 -19.51 -9.47 26.59
N LEU A 24 -19.81 -8.63 25.61
CA LEU A 24 -19.24 -7.30 25.47
C LEU A 24 -20.36 -6.29 25.16
N GLU A 25 -20.24 -5.12 25.76
CA GLU A 25 -21.08 -3.98 25.37
C GLU A 25 -20.59 -3.48 23.99
N MET A 26 -21.31 -3.83 22.94
CA MET A 26 -20.94 -3.48 21.58
C MET A 26 -22.15 -3.07 20.73
N LYS A 27 -21.91 -2.16 19.79
CA LYS A 27 -22.88 -1.72 18.80
C LYS A 27 -22.60 -2.40 17.47
N ASP A 28 -23.62 -3.00 16.91
CA ASP A 28 -23.58 -3.58 15.58
C ASP A 28 -23.94 -2.51 14.54
N PHE A 29 -23.03 -2.25 13.62
CA PHE A 29 -23.22 -1.26 12.54
C PHE A 29 -23.72 -1.89 11.23
N GLY A 30 -23.96 -3.21 11.22
CA GLY A 30 -24.40 -3.93 10.03
C GLY A 30 -23.35 -3.96 8.92
N LYS A 31 -23.81 -4.03 7.66
CA LYS A 31 -22.92 -4.00 6.49
C LYS A 31 -22.26 -2.63 6.33
N GLN A 32 -20.94 -2.62 6.29
CA GLN A 32 -20.14 -1.41 6.11
C GLN A 32 -19.70 -1.27 4.67
N ASN A 33 -19.86 -0.08 4.08
CA ASN A 33 -19.35 0.25 2.75
C ASN A 33 -17.91 0.80 2.80
N PHE A 34 -17.43 1.14 4.00
CA PHE A 34 -16.08 1.65 4.23
C PHE A 34 -15.48 1.02 5.48
N CYS A 35 -14.24 0.56 5.37
CA CYS A 35 -13.48 0.02 6.49
C CYS A 35 -12.00 0.28 6.28
N LEU A 36 -11.33 0.99 7.19
CA LEU A 36 -9.88 1.28 7.12
C LEU A 36 -9.44 1.85 5.74
N ASP A 37 -10.15 2.87 5.26
CA ASP A 37 -9.97 3.47 3.92
C ASP A 37 -10.28 2.54 2.72
N LEU A 38 -10.72 1.30 2.98
CA LEU A 38 -11.26 0.40 1.97
C LEU A 38 -12.69 0.77 1.62
N GLN A 39 -13.00 0.80 0.35
CA GLN A 39 -14.37 0.81 -0.15
C GLN A 39 -14.83 -0.63 -0.40
N ILE A 40 -16.04 -0.97 0.05
CA ILE A 40 -16.61 -2.31 -0.05
C ILE A 40 -17.93 -2.22 -0.81
N GLU A 41 -18.00 -2.89 -1.93
CA GLU A 41 -19.23 -3.02 -2.71
C GLU A 41 -19.72 -4.46 -2.68
N TYR A 42 -21.01 -4.62 -2.39
CA TYR A 42 -21.67 -5.92 -2.27
C TYR A 42 -22.49 -6.20 -3.54
N PHE A 43 -22.17 -7.27 -4.21
CA PHE A 43 -22.94 -7.82 -5.32
C PHE A 43 -23.63 -9.12 -4.88
N SER A 44 -24.53 -9.64 -5.67
CA SER A 44 -25.29 -10.86 -5.36
C SER A 44 -24.40 -12.10 -5.09
N ASN A 45 -23.27 -12.21 -5.78
CA ASN A 45 -22.37 -13.37 -5.74
C ASN A 45 -20.91 -13.04 -5.41
N LYS A 46 -20.58 -11.76 -5.17
CA LYS A 46 -19.21 -11.32 -4.88
C LYS A 46 -19.19 -10.06 -4.04
N ILE A 47 -18.06 -9.84 -3.37
CA ILE A 47 -17.74 -8.60 -2.68
C ILE A 47 -16.54 -8.00 -3.38
N LEU A 48 -16.64 -6.73 -3.79
CA LEU A 48 -15.54 -5.98 -4.36
C LEU A 48 -14.95 -5.07 -3.27
N VAL A 49 -13.64 -5.15 -3.09
CA VAL A 49 -12.90 -4.33 -2.12
C VAL A 49 -11.81 -3.56 -2.87
N TYR A 50 -11.77 -2.25 -2.72
CA TYR A 50 -10.81 -1.40 -3.44
C TYR A 50 -10.41 -0.14 -2.66
N TYR A 51 -9.26 0.44 -3.02
CA TYR A 51 -8.64 1.61 -2.38
C TYR A 51 -8.59 2.85 -3.27
N SER A 52 -9.62 3.16 -4.02
CA SER A 52 -9.59 4.29 -4.97
C SER A 52 -9.25 5.62 -4.28
N THR A 53 -9.85 5.86 -3.13
CA THR A 53 -9.66 7.10 -2.36
C THR A 53 -8.25 7.21 -1.79
N TYR A 54 -7.75 6.13 -1.20
CA TYR A 54 -6.40 6.12 -0.61
C TYR A 54 -5.31 6.24 -1.69
N THR A 55 -5.43 5.50 -2.79
CA THR A 55 -4.49 5.58 -3.91
C THR A 55 -4.42 7.00 -4.47
N LYS A 56 -5.57 7.65 -4.70
CA LYS A 56 -5.62 9.06 -5.13
C LYS A 56 -4.97 10.01 -4.11
N LYS A 57 -5.19 9.77 -2.82
CA LYS A 57 -4.60 10.56 -1.74
C LYS A 57 -3.08 10.44 -1.69
N VAL A 58 -2.55 9.22 -1.90
CA VAL A 58 -1.11 8.95 -1.96
C VAL A 58 -0.48 9.60 -3.21
N LEU A 59 -1.11 9.46 -4.37
CA LEU A 59 -0.55 9.98 -5.63
C LEU A 59 -0.59 11.52 -5.76
N LYS A 60 -1.63 12.15 -5.21
CA LYS A 60 -1.86 13.60 -5.35
C LYS A 60 -0.69 14.50 -4.94
N PRO A 61 0.00 14.29 -3.81
CA PRO A 61 1.11 15.15 -3.38
C PRO A 61 2.35 15.04 -4.27
N PHE A 62 2.53 13.93 -4.99
CA PHE A 62 3.81 13.62 -5.63
C PHE A 62 3.88 13.97 -7.10
N HIS A 63 2.74 14.07 -7.81
CA HIS A 63 2.79 14.24 -9.26
C HIS A 63 1.73 15.16 -9.88
N GLY A 64 0.96 15.88 -9.10
CA GLY A 64 0.00 16.86 -9.66
C GLY A 64 -0.94 16.31 -10.75
N GLY A 65 -1.14 15.01 -10.81
CA GLY A 65 -2.06 14.38 -11.78
C GLY A 65 -1.47 14.06 -13.16
N LYS A 66 -0.17 14.21 -13.38
CA LYS A 66 0.52 13.92 -14.66
C LYS A 66 1.28 12.59 -14.67
N LEU A 67 0.74 11.56 -14.04
CA LEU A 67 1.33 10.23 -14.10
C LEU A 67 0.85 9.50 -15.36
N TYR A 68 1.80 8.96 -16.10
CA TYR A 68 1.51 8.04 -17.21
C TYR A 68 1.60 6.61 -16.69
N PRO A 69 0.53 5.80 -16.80
CA PRO A 69 0.56 4.42 -16.34
C PRO A 69 1.65 3.63 -17.07
N LEU A 70 2.49 2.94 -16.32
CA LEU A 70 3.46 2.01 -16.86
C LEU A 70 2.88 0.60 -16.89
N SER A 71 3.27 -0.18 -17.88
CA SER A 71 2.83 -1.57 -18.05
C SER A 71 3.41 -2.52 -17.00
N SER A 72 4.48 -2.11 -16.32
CA SER A 72 5.14 -2.90 -15.29
C SER A 72 5.68 -2.00 -14.19
N SER A 73 5.42 -2.36 -12.94
CA SER A 73 6.04 -1.74 -11.77
C SER A 73 7.55 -2.03 -11.70
N MET A 74 8.03 -2.96 -12.52
CA MET A 74 9.39 -3.45 -12.57
C MET A 74 10.10 -3.06 -13.86
N ILE A 75 11.17 -2.29 -13.73
CA ILE A 75 12.14 -2.18 -14.83
C ILE A 75 12.96 -3.47 -14.79
N VAL A 76 12.80 -4.31 -15.81
CA VAL A 76 13.66 -5.52 -15.98
C VAL A 76 15.05 -5.03 -16.29
N TYR A 77 15.93 -5.10 -15.31
CA TYR A 77 17.36 -4.89 -15.52
C TYR A 77 18.05 -6.22 -15.73
N SER A 78 19.00 -6.24 -16.66
CA SER A 78 19.95 -7.32 -16.82
C SER A 78 20.58 -7.67 -15.47
N LEU A 79 20.73 -8.96 -15.17
CA LEU A 79 21.38 -9.50 -13.97
C LEU A 79 22.90 -9.16 -13.88
N GLU A 80 23.36 -8.16 -14.61
CA GLU A 80 24.72 -7.68 -14.49
C GLU A 80 24.94 -7.01 -13.14
N VAL A 81 25.72 -7.63 -12.29
CA VAL A 81 26.06 -7.19 -10.93
C VAL A 81 26.54 -5.73 -10.88
N LYS A 82 27.20 -5.23 -11.94
CA LYS A 82 27.67 -3.84 -12.04
C LYS A 82 26.54 -2.81 -12.29
N LYS A 83 25.39 -3.26 -12.76
CA LYS A 83 24.20 -2.44 -13.03
C LYS A 83 23.10 -2.65 -12.01
N ASP A 84 23.37 -3.42 -10.97
CA ASP A 84 22.40 -3.65 -9.91
C ASP A 84 22.02 -2.33 -9.26
N LEU A 85 20.76 -1.98 -9.42
CA LEU A 85 20.17 -0.75 -8.87
C LEU A 85 19.96 -0.81 -7.38
N PHE A 86 20.06 -2.00 -6.82
CA PHE A 86 19.96 -2.28 -5.40
C PHE A 86 21.34 -2.58 -4.76
N CYS A 87 22.43 -2.33 -5.50
CA CYS A 87 23.76 -2.44 -4.91
C CYS A 87 23.98 -1.37 -3.83
N LEU A 88 24.91 -1.64 -2.94
CA LEU A 88 25.34 -0.72 -1.90
C LEU A 88 25.68 0.65 -2.48
N LYS A 89 25.47 1.70 -1.69
CA LYS A 89 25.80 3.08 -2.02
C LYS A 89 27.22 3.13 -2.62
N LYS A 90 27.35 3.77 -3.78
CA LYS A 90 28.66 4.10 -4.35
C LYS A 90 29.23 5.28 -3.58
N ASP A 91 30.54 5.33 -3.39
CA ASP A 91 31.22 6.35 -2.59
C ASP A 91 30.89 7.81 -2.98
N ASN A 92 30.48 8.05 -4.21
CA ASN A 92 30.14 9.36 -4.75
C ASN A 92 28.63 9.65 -4.84
N GLU A 93 27.75 8.78 -4.31
CA GLU A 93 26.31 9.03 -4.35
C GLU A 93 25.87 10.01 -3.24
N LYS A 94 25.27 11.13 -3.67
CA LYS A 94 24.69 12.12 -2.77
C LYS A 94 23.42 11.56 -2.13
N LEU A 95 23.31 11.68 -0.81
CA LEU A 95 22.08 11.40 -0.07
C LEU A 95 20.99 12.38 -0.46
N LEU A 96 19.74 11.92 -0.40
CA LEU A 96 18.57 12.78 -0.56
C LEU A 96 18.51 13.77 0.60
N GLY A 97 18.14 15.02 0.27
CA GLY A 97 17.84 16.03 1.28
C GLY A 97 16.55 15.71 2.04
N LEU A 98 16.39 16.34 3.21
CA LEU A 98 15.22 16.18 4.07
C LEU A 98 13.92 16.70 3.44
N GLU A 99 14.03 17.52 2.40
CA GLU A 99 12.89 18.06 1.63
C GLU A 99 12.17 16.99 0.82
N VAL A 100 12.84 15.86 0.53
CA VAL A 100 12.23 14.75 -0.21
C VAL A 100 11.54 13.80 0.76
N PRO A 101 10.23 13.61 0.66
CA PRO A 101 9.46 12.83 1.63
C PRO A 101 9.58 11.30 1.39
N TYR A 102 10.80 10.80 1.22
CA TYR A 102 11.08 9.40 0.88
C TYR A 102 10.40 8.43 1.84
N TYR A 103 10.59 8.63 3.14
CA TYR A 103 10.05 7.74 4.17
C TYR A 103 8.51 7.72 4.16
N SER A 104 7.87 8.87 4.02
CA SER A 104 6.41 8.97 3.98
C SER A 104 5.82 8.25 2.77
N VAL A 105 6.48 8.37 1.61
CA VAL A 105 6.03 7.69 0.38
C VAL A 105 6.20 6.18 0.49
N ILE A 106 7.35 5.72 0.96
CA ILE A 106 7.60 4.28 1.17
C ILE A 106 6.60 3.68 2.14
N SER A 107 6.30 4.36 3.25
CA SER A 107 5.29 3.90 4.22
C SER A 107 3.90 3.79 3.58
N ALA A 108 3.52 4.75 2.75
CA ALA A 108 2.24 4.71 2.03
C ALA A 108 2.20 3.58 0.98
N LEU A 109 3.30 3.36 0.26
CA LEU A 109 3.42 2.25 -0.70
C LEU A 109 3.42 0.89 0.00
N MET A 110 4.06 0.75 1.16
CA MET A 110 3.99 -0.47 1.98
C MET A 110 2.54 -0.80 2.36
N TYR A 111 1.78 0.21 2.76
CA TYR A 111 0.37 0.01 3.09
C TYR A 111 -0.40 -0.50 1.87
N LEU A 112 -0.24 0.11 0.69
CA LEU A 112 -0.87 -0.37 -0.55
C LEU A 112 -0.44 -1.78 -0.92
N ALA A 113 0.86 -2.08 -0.85
CA ALA A 113 1.44 -3.37 -1.19
C ALA A 113 0.86 -4.51 -0.33
N ASN A 114 0.74 -4.28 0.97
CA ASN A 114 0.26 -5.30 1.91
C ASN A 114 -1.23 -5.60 1.79
N TYR A 115 -2.03 -4.68 1.26
CA TYR A 115 -3.49 -4.84 1.26
C TYR A 115 -4.08 -5.15 -0.11
N ILE A 116 -3.57 -4.57 -1.20
CA ILE A 116 -4.18 -4.70 -2.53
C ILE A 116 -3.17 -4.89 -3.66
N ARG A 117 -2.05 -4.18 -3.63
CA ARG A 117 -1.08 -4.13 -4.71
C ARG A 117 0.10 -5.08 -4.46
N LEU A 118 -0.19 -6.38 -4.39
CA LEU A 118 0.83 -7.42 -4.19
C LEU A 118 1.90 -7.41 -5.30
N ASP A 119 1.56 -6.91 -6.47
CA ASP A 119 2.46 -6.74 -7.61
C ASP A 119 3.64 -5.79 -7.33
N ILE A 120 3.45 -4.80 -6.46
CA ILE A 120 4.52 -3.87 -6.05
C ILE A 120 5.23 -4.29 -4.77
N ALA A 121 4.76 -5.32 -4.06
CA ALA A 121 5.23 -5.65 -2.70
C ALA A 121 6.73 -5.91 -2.65
N PHE A 122 7.26 -6.68 -3.59
CA PHE A 122 8.69 -6.99 -3.67
C PHE A 122 9.56 -5.73 -3.81
N PHE A 123 9.14 -4.79 -4.67
CA PHE A 123 9.89 -3.56 -4.90
C PHE A 123 9.88 -2.64 -3.70
N VAL A 124 8.71 -2.49 -3.10
CA VAL A 124 8.54 -1.67 -1.91
C VAL A 124 9.40 -2.21 -0.78
N ASP A 125 9.43 -3.54 -0.58
CA ASP A 125 10.29 -4.18 0.42
C ASP A 125 11.78 -3.91 0.18
N LEU A 126 12.24 -3.98 -1.08
CA LEU A 126 13.60 -3.62 -1.42
C LEU A 126 13.91 -2.14 -1.12
N LEU A 127 13.01 -1.23 -1.46
CA LEU A 127 13.19 0.21 -1.24
C LEU A 127 13.17 0.59 0.25
N VAL A 128 12.40 -0.12 1.07
CA VAL A 128 12.38 0.04 2.54
C VAL A 128 13.76 -0.09 3.15
N ARG A 129 14.59 -1.01 2.65
CA ARG A 129 15.95 -1.26 3.16
C ARG A 129 16.86 -0.04 3.06
N TYR A 130 16.57 0.89 2.16
CA TYR A 130 17.34 2.12 1.96
C TYR A 130 16.74 3.35 2.66
N SER A 131 15.72 3.17 3.50
CA SER A 131 15.03 4.28 4.16
C SER A 131 15.92 5.09 5.11
N SER A 132 16.97 4.50 5.68
CA SER A 132 17.91 5.19 6.56
C SER A 132 18.87 6.14 5.81
N ALA A 133 19.19 5.85 4.54
CA ALA A 133 20.13 6.62 3.74
C ALA A 133 19.74 6.59 2.24
N PRO A 134 18.57 7.16 1.87
CA PRO A 134 18.10 7.13 0.50
C PRO A 134 18.95 8.04 -0.40
N THR A 135 19.12 7.63 -1.65
CA THR A 135 19.79 8.42 -2.69
C THR A 135 18.80 8.81 -3.79
N GLN A 136 19.22 9.72 -4.68
CA GLN A 136 18.41 10.11 -5.85
C GLN A 136 18.02 8.90 -6.71
N ARG A 137 18.87 7.89 -6.77
CA ARG A 137 18.59 6.64 -7.49
C ARG A 137 17.40 5.88 -6.88
N HIS A 138 17.35 5.79 -5.54
CA HIS A 138 16.21 5.17 -4.85
C HIS A 138 14.93 5.97 -5.05
N TRP A 139 15.00 7.31 -5.03
CA TRP A 139 13.86 8.17 -5.30
C TRP A 139 13.30 8.00 -6.72
N ASN A 140 14.17 7.89 -7.71
CA ASN A 140 13.74 7.61 -9.09
C ASN A 140 13.00 6.27 -9.21
N LYS A 141 13.35 5.27 -8.39
CA LYS A 141 12.64 3.99 -8.33
C LYS A 141 11.26 4.12 -7.66
N VAL A 142 11.19 4.87 -6.57
CA VAL A 142 9.89 5.21 -5.95
C VAL A 142 8.97 5.85 -6.98
N ASN A 143 9.47 6.84 -7.72
CA ASN A 143 8.69 7.50 -8.77
C ASN A 143 8.23 6.54 -9.88
N HIS A 144 9.04 5.53 -10.21
CA HIS A 144 8.64 4.51 -11.17
C HIS A 144 7.51 3.61 -10.64
N VAL A 145 7.54 3.24 -9.35
CA VAL A 145 6.46 2.45 -8.72
C VAL A 145 5.15 3.24 -8.62
N LEU A 146 5.24 4.58 -8.53
CA LEU A 146 4.06 5.47 -8.47
C LEU A 146 3.38 5.69 -9.84
N GLN A 147 4.01 5.32 -10.95
CA GLN A 147 3.45 5.40 -12.31
C GLN A 147 2.65 4.16 -12.69
#